data_e47894e3a9e2c81a86e4790cfe20a47b
#
_entry.id   e47894e3a9e2c81a86e4790cfe20a47b
#
_cell.length_a   1.000
_cell.length_b   1.000
_cell.length_c   1.000
_cell.angle_alpha   90.00
_cell.angle_beta   90.00
_cell.angle_gamma   90.00
#
_symmetry.space_group_name_H-M   'P 1'
#
loop_
_entity.id
_entity.type
_entity.pdbx_description
1 polymer ?
#
loop_
_entity_poly.entity_id
_entity_poly.type
_entity_poly.pdbx_seq_one_letter_code
_entity_poly.pdbx_strand_id
1 'polypeptide(L)'
;MTRQEKKKIADPKIVTDAVEVAEEAGLRYVSDDQPGYTRKAKGDDFEYFDAEGKPIRDEQRLLRIKRLAIPPAYTDVWICPSANGHIQATGRDARGRKQYRYHERWRAARDEDKYDRMVLFGEALPKIRKRVEADLALPGLRQNKVLAAVVQLLQRTFIRVGNEEYARDNKSFGLTTMKDRHVDVNGSKLRFRFQGKSGIKHDVDIQDRRIAKIVAKVQDLPGQNLFQYLDDDGEARDITSQDVNDYLREITGEDFTAKDFRTWAGTVLAAIALNAAGAFETKKQAKANIKNAIGAVAKILGNTPAICQKCYIDPVVLESYLDGDIIEGLKRKTNEALESEAVDLRVGEAAVLKFLQAKLAKKAA
;
A
#
# COMPACT_ATOMS: atom_id res chain seq x y z
N MET A 1 -41.93 28.76 22.87
CA MET A 1 -40.78 27.85 23.12
C MET A 1 -40.50 27.09 21.84
N THR A 2 -39.60 27.59 21.06
CA THR A 2 -39.23 27.05 19.74
C THR A 2 -38.12 26.04 19.91
N ARG A 3 -38.40 24.80 19.52
CA ARG A 3 -37.48 23.65 19.49
C ARG A 3 -36.52 23.85 18.32
N GLN A 4 -35.29 24.28 18.60
CA GLN A 4 -34.22 24.29 17.62
C GLN A 4 -33.86 22.84 17.25
N GLU A 5 -34.21 22.45 16.02
CA GLU A 5 -33.69 21.23 15.40
C GLU A 5 -32.18 21.38 15.20
N LYS A 6 -31.41 20.66 16.00
CA LYS A 6 -29.99 20.45 15.73
C LYS A 6 -29.86 19.69 14.39
N LYS A 7 -29.53 20.41 13.33
CA LYS A 7 -29.08 19.83 12.06
C LYS A 7 -27.87 18.92 12.39
N LYS A 8 -28.05 17.61 12.35
CA LYS A 8 -26.93 16.67 12.33
C LYS A 8 -26.14 16.98 11.07
N ILE A 9 -24.94 17.54 11.23
CA ILE A 9 -23.95 17.60 10.17
C ILE A 9 -23.63 16.13 9.91
N ALA A 10 -23.97 15.65 8.71
CA ALA A 10 -23.59 14.32 8.28
C ALA A 10 -22.06 14.28 8.19
N ASP A 11 -21.43 13.30 8.83
CA ASP A 11 -20.01 13.05 8.67
C ASP A 11 -19.70 12.92 7.16
N PRO A 12 -18.64 13.53 6.66
CA PRO A 12 -18.26 13.40 5.27
C PRO A 12 -18.06 11.90 4.96
N LYS A 13 -18.87 11.38 4.04
CA LYS A 13 -18.80 9.98 3.61
C LYS A 13 -17.47 9.79 2.89
N ILE A 14 -16.52 9.11 3.51
CA ILE A 14 -15.26 8.76 2.87
C ILE A 14 -15.54 7.64 1.87
N VAL A 15 -15.33 7.92 0.60
CA VAL A 15 -15.59 6.99 -0.50
C VAL A 15 -14.38 6.05 -0.66
N THR A 16 -14.58 4.77 -0.48
CA THR A 16 -13.52 3.75 -0.60
C THR A 16 -13.57 2.97 -1.90
N ASP A 17 -14.73 2.90 -2.55
CA ASP A 17 -14.91 2.23 -3.84
C ASP A 17 -14.25 2.99 -4.99
N ALA A 18 -13.44 2.28 -5.77
CA ALA A 18 -12.67 2.89 -6.85
C ALA A 18 -13.56 3.42 -8.00
N VAL A 19 -14.76 2.87 -8.18
CA VAL A 19 -15.72 3.32 -9.18
C VAL A 19 -16.36 4.64 -8.71
N GLU A 20 -16.82 4.69 -7.45
CA GLU A 20 -17.37 5.92 -6.86
C GLU A 20 -16.35 7.07 -6.87
N VAL A 21 -15.10 6.81 -6.49
CA VAL A 21 -14.01 7.80 -6.57
C VAL A 21 -13.80 8.32 -8.00
N ALA A 22 -13.89 7.44 -9.01
CA ALA A 22 -13.79 7.88 -10.40
C ALA A 22 -14.96 8.79 -10.78
N GLU A 23 -16.18 8.43 -10.41
CA GLU A 23 -17.40 9.20 -10.69
C GLU A 23 -17.39 10.56 -9.99
N GLU A 24 -17.01 10.63 -8.72
CA GLU A 24 -16.86 11.89 -7.97
C GLU A 24 -15.79 12.80 -8.58
N ALA A 25 -14.70 12.24 -9.11
CA ALA A 25 -13.70 12.98 -9.88
C ALA A 25 -14.17 13.39 -11.29
N GLY A 26 -15.43 13.06 -11.68
CA GLY A 26 -15.97 13.27 -13.02
C GLY A 26 -15.27 12.43 -14.08
N LEU A 27 -14.85 11.23 -13.72
CA LEU A 27 -14.15 10.28 -14.57
C LEU A 27 -14.97 8.99 -14.72
N ARG A 28 -14.59 8.17 -15.70
CA ARG A 28 -15.11 6.81 -15.89
C ARG A 28 -14.08 5.80 -15.40
N TYR A 29 -14.51 4.83 -14.63
CA TYR A 29 -13.69 3.66 -14.33
C TYR A 29 -13.59 2.78 -15.58
N VAL A 30 -12.38 2.49 -16.05
CA VAL A 30 -12.11 1.77 -17.30
C VAL A 30 -11.05 0.69 -17.07
N SER A 31 -11.12 -0.40 -17.85
CA SER A 31 -10.09 -1.43 -17.88
C SER A 31 -9.38 -1.45 -19.22
N ASP A 32 -8.09 -1.78 -19.22
CA ASP A 32 -7.31 -1.98 -20.45
C ASP A 32 -7.53 -3.36 -21.09
N ASP A 33 -8.44 -4.18 -20.52
CA ASP A 33 -8.99 -5.38 -21.18
C ASP A 33 -10.02 -5.00 -22.25
N GLN A 34 -10.54 -3.77 -22.20
CA GLN A 34 -11.47 -3.24 -23.19
C GLN A 34 -10.74 -2.76 -24.45
N PRO A 35 -11.43 -2.75 -25.62
CA PRO A 35 -10.85 -2.22 -26.84
C PRO A 35 -10.34 -0.77 -26.66
N GLY A 36 -9.13 -0.50 -27.09
CA GLY A 36 -8.48 0.79 -26.95
C GLY A 36 -7.59 1.12 -28.14
N TYR A 37 -6.98 2.31 -28.12
CA TYR A 37 -6.01 2.67 -29.13
C TYR A 37 -4.68 1.99 -28.87
N THR A 38 -3.95 1.69 -29.94
CA THR A 38 -2.62 1.09 -29.90
C THR A 38 -1.61 1.95 -30.64
N ARG A 39 -0.31 1.68 -30.46
CA ARG A 39 0.73 2.35 -31.24
C ARG A 39 1.70 1.33 -31.84
N LYS A 40 2.24 1.66 -33.02
CA LYS A 40 3.34 0.94 -33.66
C LYS A 40 4.49 1.89 -33.96
N ALA A 41 5.72 1.40 -33.86
CA ALA A 41 6.90 2.20 -34.22
C ALA A 41 6.91 2.48 -35.72
N LYS A 42 7.29 3.70 -36.12
CA LYS A 42 7.43 4.13 -37.50
C LYS A 42 8.65 5.05 -37.62
N GLY A 43 9.81 4.45 -37.91
CA GLY A 43 11.09 5.16 -37.83
C GLY A 43 11.37 5.62 -36.39
N ASP A 44 11.66 6.91 -36.22
CA ASP A 44 11.91 7.53 -34.93
C ASP A 44 10.62 8.01 -34.20
N ASP A 45 9.44 7.79 -34.80
CA ASP A 45 8.15 8.23 -34.25
C ASP A 45 7.19 7.04 -34.13
N PHE A 46 5.91 7.31 -33.84
CA PHE A 46 4.88 6.30 -33.65
C PHE A 46 3.65 6.61 -34.51
N GLU A 47 3.06 5.56 -35.06
CA GLU A 47 1.74 5.59 -35.67
C GLU A 47 0.71 4.98 -34.70
N TYR A 48 -0.46 5.63 -34.59
CA TYR A 48 -1.51 5.25 -33.67
C TYR A 48 -2.73 4.70 -34.40
N PHE A 49 -3.34 3.67 -33.83
CA PHE A 49 -4.47 2.94 -34.40
C PHE A 49 -5.64 2.95 -33.42
N ASP A 50 -6.85 3.03 -33.94
CA ASP A 50 -8.08 2.90 -33.15
C ASP A 50 -8.34 1.43 -32.75
N ALA A 51 -9.47 1.21 -32.05
CA ALA A 51 -9.86 -0.12 -31.58
C ALA A 51 -10.15 -1.13 -32.72
N GLU A 52 -10.49 -0.64 -33.91
CA GLU A 52 -10.72 -1.41 -35.14
C GLU A 52 -9.44 -1.59 -35.95
N GLY A 53 -8.31 -1.08 -35.49
CA GLY A 53 -7.00 -1.19 -36.17
C GLY A 53 -6.83 -0.19 -37.33
N LYS A 54 -7.66 0.85 -37.46
CA LYS A 54 -7.53 1.89 -38.46
C LYS A 54 -6.59 3.00 -37.97
N PRO A 55 -5.74 3.58 -38.83
CA PRO A 55 -4.85 4.67 -38.44
C PRO A 55 -5.64 5.90 -37.96
N ILE A 56 -5.26 6.43 -36.81
CA ILE A 56 -5.82 7.66 -36.25
C ILE A 56 -5.20 8.84 -36.98
N ARG A 57 -6.03 9.64 -37.66
CA ARG A 57 -5.62 10.86 -38.39
C ARG A 57 -6.15 12.15 -37.76
N ASP A 58 -7.04 12.03 -36.79
CA ASP A 58 -7.63 13.17 -36.09
C ASP A 58 -6.56 13.88 -35.23
N GLU A 59 -6.31 15.14 -35.55
CA GLU A 59 -5.24 15.93 -34.92
C GLU A 59 -5.48 16.13 -33.40
N GLN A 60 -6.73 16.29 -32.98
CA GLN A 60 -7.05 16.49 -31.57
C GLN A 60 -6.77 15.22 -30.75
N ARG A 61 -7.13 14.05 -31.30
CA ARG A 61 -6.81 12.76 -30.70
C ARG A 61 -5.29 12.55 -30.64
N LEU A 62 -4.58 12.82 -31.70
CA LEU A 62 -3.12 12.70 -31.72
C LEU A 62 -2.45 13.65 -30.72
N LEU A 63 -2.94 14.89 -30.63
CA LEU A 63 -2.43 15.85 -29.64
C LEU A 63 -2.68 15.38 -28.20
N ARG A 64 -3.88 14.83 -27.92
CA ARG A 64 -4.18 14.22 -26.61
C ARG A 64 -3.21 13.09 -26.29
N ILE A 65 -3.02 12.17 -27.24
CA ILE A 65 -2.11 11.02 -27.06
C ILE A 65 -0.67 11.49 -26.79
N LYS A 66 -0.17 12.46 -27.52
CA LYS A 66 1.16 13.04 -27.31
C LYS A 66 1.30 13.65 -25.90
N ARG A 67 0.26 14.33 -25.40
CA ARG A 67 0.24 14.89 -24.03
C ARG A 67 0.32 13.83 -22.92
N LEU A 68 -0.07 12.58 -23.19
CA LEU A 68 0.09 11.49 -22.21
C LEU A 68 1.56 11.17 -21.94
N ALA A 69 2.48 11.62 -22.79
CA ALA A 69 3.92 11.42 -22.66
C ALA A 69 4.28 9.95 -22.37
N ILE A 70 3.73 9.03 -23.17
CA ILE A 70 4.00 7.60 -23.03
C ILE A 70 5.45 7.36 -23.47
N PRO A 71 6.32 6.80 -22.60
CA PRO A 71 7.73 6.63 -22.92
C PRO A 71 7.93 5.84 -24.24
N PRO A 72 8.89 6.25 -25.09
CA PRO A 72 9.17 5.53 -26.34
C PRO A 72 9.51 4.04 -26.14
N ALA A 73 10.23 3.72 -25.05
CA ALA A 73 10.63 2.35 -24.72
C ALA A 73 9.49 1.43 -24.26
N TYR A 74 8.24 1.94 -24.13
CA TYR A 74 7.13 1.07 -23.75
C TYR A 74 6.64 0.24 -24.93
N THR A 75 6.43 -1.05 -24.70
CA THR A 75 5.75 -2.01 -25.59
C THR A 75 4.33 -2.30 -25.12
N ASP A 76 3.55 -3.02 -25.93
CA ASP A 76 2.16 -3.43 -25.61
C ASP A 76 1.31 -2.27 -25.09
N VAL A 77 1.39 -1.14 -25.80
CA VAL A 77 0.73 0.09 -25.37
C VAL A 77 -0.75 0.04 -25.72
N TRP A 78 -1.60 0.14 -24.66
CA TRP A 78 -3.02 0.42 -24.75
C TRP A 78 -3.28 1.88 -24.35
N ILE A 79 -4.16 2.57 -25.07
CA ILE A 79 -4.52 3.97 -24.80
C ILE A 79 -6.06 4.06 -24.73
N CYS A 80 -6.56 4.62 -23.64
CA CYS A 80 -7.99 4.81 -23.46
C CYS A 80 -8.58 5.71 -24.56
N PRO A 81 -9.65 5.28 -25.26
CA PRO A 81 -10.32 6.12 -26.24
C PRO A 81 -10.95 7.37 -25.61
N SER A 82 -11.43 7.26 -24.37
CA SER A 82 -12.07 8.36 -23.64
C SER A 82 -11.04 9.25 -22.96
N ALA A 83 -11.20 10.57 -23.11
CA ALA A 83 -10.41 11.54 -22.35
C ALA A 83 -10.70 11.50 -20.83
N ASN A 84 -11.90 11.02 -20.45
CA ASN A 84 -12.35 10.95 -19.06
C ASN A 84 -12.16 9.55 -18.43
N GLY A 85 -11.41 8.63 -19.04
CA GLY A 85 -11.04 7.38 -18.40
C GLY A 85 -10.07 7.62 -17.26
N HIS A 86 -10.25 6.96 -16.09
CA HIS A 86 -9.33 7.10 -14.96
C HIS A 86 -7.93 6.55 -15.28
N ILE A 87 -7.82 5.49 -16.10
CA ILE A 87 -6.58 5.07 -16.75
C ILE A 87 -6.57 5.68 -18.16
N GLN A 88 -5.54 6.43 -18.49
CA GLN A 88 -5.38 7.05 -19.79
C GLN A 88 -4.51 6.21 -20.75
N ALA A 89 -3.55 5.46 -20.22
CA ALA A 89 -2.79 4.49 -20.98
C ALA A 89 -2.15 3.43 -20.07
N THR A 90 -1.87 2.27 -20.63
CA THR A 90 -0.97 1.26 -20.06
C THR A 90 0.13 0.91 -21.08
N GLY A 91 1.16 0.23 -20.63
CA GLY A 91 2.24 -0.28 -21.48
C GLY A 91 3.27 -1.03 -20.66
N ARG A 92 4.17 -1.75 -21.31
CA ARG A 92 5.28 -2.46 -20.67
C ARG A 92 6.58 -1.68 -20.83
N ASP A 93 7.28 -1.46 -19.72
CA ASP A 93 8.61 -0.83 -19.76
C ASP A 93 9.69 -1.78 -20.32
N ALA A 94 10.93 -1.29 -20.44
CA ALA A 94 12.06 -2.06 -20.96
C ALA A 94 12.38 -3.34 -20.13
N ARG A 95 11.79 -3.49 -18.95
CA ARG A 95 11.91 -4.69 -18.11
C ARG A 95 10.65 -5.57 -18.17
N GLY A 96 9.74 -5.33 -19.12
CA GLY A 96 8.48 -6.06 -19.26
C GLY A 96 7.39 -5.69 -18.24
N ARG A 97 7.64 -4.76 -17.33
CA ARG A 97 6.70 -4.43 -16.24
C ARG A 97 5.58 -3.55 -16.75
N LYS A 98 4.32 -3.93 -16.45
CA LYS A 98 3.14 -3.13 -16.78
C LYS A 98 3.18 -1.80 -16.02
N GLN A 99 3.02 -0.71 -16.75
CA GLN A 99 3.03 0.66 -16.26
C GLN A 99 1.71 1.33 -16.63
N TYR A 100 1.27 2.26 -15.79
CA TYR A 100 -0.02 2.93 -15.92
C TYR A 100 0.16 4.45 -16.02
N ARG A 101 -0.60 5.07 -16.91
CA ARG A 101 -0.80 6.52 -17.00
C ARG A 101 -2.21 6.84 -16.55
N TYR A 102 -2.36 7.34 -15.34
CA TYR A 102 -3.63 7.75 -14.78
C TYR A 102 -3.98 9.19 -15.16
N HIS A 103 -5.25 9.49 -15.21
CA HIS A 103 -5.77 10.86 -15.35
C HIS A 103 -5.34 11.72 -14.14
N GLU A 104 -5.06 13.02 -14.35
CA GLU A 104 -4.60 13.90 -13.26
C GLU A 104 -5.62 14.02 -12.13
N ARG A 105 -6.90 14.20 -12.46
CA ARG A 105 -7.99 14.22 -11.46
C ARG A 105 -8.10 12.91 -10.67
N TRP A 106 -7.88 11.76 -11.31
CA TRP A 106 -7.83 10.49 -10.61
C TRP A 106 -6.71 10.44 -9.57
N ARG A 107 -5.52 10.93 -9.96
CA ARG A 107 -4.40 10.99 -9.02
C ARG A 107 -4.71 11.92 -7.85
N ALA A 108 -5.28 13.09 -8.12
CA ALA A 108 -5.63 14.06 -7.08
C ALA A 108 -6.67 13.47 -6.11
N ALA A 109 -7.78 12.93 -6.62
CA ALA A 109 -8.82 12.29 -5.80
C ALA A 109 -8.25 11.12 -4.97
N ARG A 110 -7.50 10.21 -5.59
CA ARG A 110 -6.89 9.08 -4.87
C ARG A 110 -5.78 9.47 -3.90
N ASP A 111 -5.06 10.55 -4.14
CA ASP A 111 -4.04 11.05 -3.19
C ASP A 111 -4.71 11.80 -2.03
N GLU A 112 -5.81 12.48 -2.22
CA GLU A 112 -6.61 13.13 -1.17
C GLU A 112 -7.33 12.10 -0.30
N ASP A 113 -8.10 11.20 -0.89
CA ASP A 113 -8.84 10.12 -0.19
C ASP A 113 -7.91 9.14 0.51
N LYS A 114 -6.70 8.94 -0.01
CA LYS A 114 -5.74 7.99 0.56
C LYS A 114 -5.43 8.26 2.02
N TYR A 115 -5.27 9.51 2.40
CA TYR A 115 -4.92 9.87 3.77
C TYR A 115 -6.15 9.95 4.67
N ASP A 116 -7.28 10.37 4.13
CA ASP A 116 -8.56 10.30 4.84
C ASP A 116 -8.93 8.83 5.15
N ARG A 117 -8.67 7.90 4.20
CA ARG A 117 -8.76 6.45 4.43
C ARG A 117 -7.84 5.92 5.53
N MET A 118 -6.73 6.59 5.83
CA MET A 118 -5.83 6.12 6.90
C MET A 118 -6.48 6.23 8.28
N VAL A 119 -7.39 7.17 8.48
CA VAL A 119 -8.20 7.24 9.71
C VAL A 119 -9.09 6.00 9.82
N LEU A 120 -9.86 5.69 8.76
CA LEU A 120 -10.70 4.48 8.72
C LEU A 120 -9.89 3.20 8.88
N PHE A 121 -8.72 3.12 8.24
CA PHE A 121 -7.83 1.97 8.40
C PHE A 121 -7.34 1.82 9.85
N GLY A 122 -6.93 2.92 10.49
CA GLY A 122 -6.54 2.94 11.90
C GLY A 122 -7.65 2.45 12.82
N GLU A 123 -8.90 2.87 12.56
CA GLU A 123 -10.10 2.43 13.28
C GLU A 123 -10.42 0.94 13.06
N ALA A 124 -10.14 0.42 11.85
CA ALA A 124 -10.37 -0.99 11.52
C ALA A 124 -9.31 -1.94 12.10
N LEU A 125 -8.10 -1.46 12.44
CA LEU A 125 -7.00 -2.30 12.94
C LEU A 125 -7.36 -3.20 14.13
N PRO A 126 -8.10 -2.75 15.16
CA PRO A 126 -8.51 -3.63 16.26
C PRO A 126 -9.38 -4.80 15.79
N LYS A 127 -10.29 -4.57 14.83
CA LYS A 127 -11.15 -5.59 14.23
C LYS A 127 -10.32 -6.60 13.43
N ILE A 128 -9.38 -6.12 12.61
CA ILE A 128 -8.44 -6.95 11.85
C ILE A 128 -7.62 -7.82 12.79
N ARG A 129 -7.02 -7.25 13.83
CA ARG A 129 -6.20 -7.97 14.81
C ARG A 129 -6.98 -9.03 15.58
N LYS A 130 -8.21 -8.72 15.98
CA LYS A 130 -9.09 -9.68 16.68
C LYS A 130 -9.38 -10.90 15.80
N ARG A 131 -9.69 -10.67 14.51
CA ARG A 131 -9.94 -11.77 13.56
C ARG A 131 -8.65 -12.57 13.29
N VAL A 132 -7.54 -11.92 13.05
CA VAL A 132 -6.22 -12.55 12.86
C VAL A 132 -5.86 -13.45 14.05
N GLU A 133 -6.06 -12.98 15.28
CA GLU A 133 -5.83 -13.79 16.49
C GLU A 133 -6.71 -15.04 16.54
N ALA A 134 -7.99 -14.93 16.19
CA ALA A 134 -8.92 -16.04 16.13
C ALA A 134 -8.50 -17.07 15.05
N ASP A 135 -8.18 -16.59 13.85
CA ASP A 135 -7.86 -17.45 12.72
C ASP A 135 -6.48 -18.15 12.89
N LEU A 136 -5.51 -17.49 13.54
CA LEU A 136 -4.24 -18.12 13.92
C LEU A 136 -4.42 -19.32 14.87
N ALA A 137 -5.52 -19.37 15.62
CA ALA A 137 -5.82 -20.48 16.53
C ALA A 137 -6.50 -21.66 15.83
N LEU A 138 -6.96 -21.53 14.58
CA LEU A 138 -7.63 -22.59 13.84
C LEU A 138 -6.76 -23.86 13.74
N PRO A 139 -7.35 -25.06 13.67
CA PRO A 139 -6.62 -26.31 13.47
C PRO A 139 -6.09 -26.42 12.03
N GLY A 140 -5.06 -27.22 11.83
CA GLY A 140 -4.50 -27.53 10.50
C GLY A 140 -3.84 -26.32 9.82
N LEU A 141 -3.76 -26.36 8.49
CA LEU A 141 -3.27 -25.31 7.61
C LEU A 141 -4.40 -24.82 6.69
N ARG A 142 -5.54 -24.48 7.25
CA ARG A 142 -6.68 -23.92 6.50
C ARG A 142 -6.33 -22.54 5.95
N GLN A 143 -6.97 -22.13 4.85
CA GLN A 143 -6.72 -20.85 4.17
C GLN A 143 -6.72 -19.66 5.13
N ASN A 144 -7.75 -19.48 5.95
CA ASN A 144 -7.86 -18.35 6.88
C ASN A 144 -6.71 -18.31 7.90
N LYS A 145 -6.21 -19.47 8.34
CA LYS A 145 -5.05 -19.51 9.24
C LYS A 145 -3.77 -19.02 8.57
N VAL A 146 -3.55 -19.42 7.32
CA VAL A 146 -2.35 -19.01 6.57
C VAL A 146 -2.48 -17.53 6.18
N LEU A 147 -3.66 -17.06 5.78
CA LEU A 147 -3.95 -15.64 5.56
C LEU A 147 -3.70 -14.80 6.81
N ALA A 148 -4.17 -15.26 7.97
CA ALA A 148 -3.91 -14.60 9.25
C ALA A 148 -2.41 -14.51 9.57
N ALA A 149 -1.62 -15.56 9.26
CA ALA A 149 -0.17 -15.54 9.42
C ALA A 149 0.49 -14.51 8.47
N VAL A 150 0.06 -14.44 7.21
CA VAL A 150 0.54 -13.44 6.24
C VAL A 150 0.21 -12.02 6.72
N VAL A 151 -1.03 -11.77 7.18
CA VAL A 151 -1.43 -10.44 7.68
C VAL A 151 -0.66 -10.07 8.95
N GLN A 152 -0.43 -11.01 9.86
CA GLN A 152 0.41 -10.78 11.04
C GLN A 152 1.85 -10.41 10.65
N LEU A 153 2.41 -11.06 9.63
CA LEU A 153 3.73 -10.74 9.09
C LEU A 153 3.75 -9.37 8.42
N LEU A 154 2.72 -8.99 7.64
CA LEU A 154 2.59 -7.65 7.07
C LEU A 154 2.69 -6.56 8.13
N GLN A 155 1.99 -6.75 9.27
CA GLN A 155 1.98 -5.80 10.38
C GLN A 155 3.33 -5.68 11.09
N ARG A 156 4.07 -6.78 11.20
CA ARG A 156 5.29 -6.82 12.02
C ARG A 156 6.57 -6.57 11.23
N THR A 157 6.60 -6.93 9.96
CA THR A 157 7.81 -6.86 9.13
C THR A 157 7.77 -5.75 8.10
N PHE A 158 6.60 -5.22 7.81
CA PHE A 158 6.35 -4.28 6.71
C PHE A 158 6.83 -4.79 5.33
N ILE A 159 7.05 -6.10 5.19
CA ILE A 159 7.35 -6.75 3.91
C ILE A 159 6.13 -6.55 2.99
N ARG A 160 6.37 -6.31 1.70
CA ARG A 160 5.28 -6.18 0.71
C ARG A 160 4.56 -7.51 0.54
N VAL A 161 3.27 -7.46 0.22
CA VAL A 161 2.47 -8.69 0.02
C VAL A 161 3.06 -9.59 -1.07
N GLY A 162 3.52 -9.04 -2.16
CA GLY A 162 4.06 -9.77 -3.32
C GLY A 162 3.19 -9.55 -4.56
N ASN A 163 3.71 -9.96 -5.70
CA ASN A 163 3.02 -10.01 -6.98
C ASN A 163 3.72 -11.04 -7.85
N GLU A 164 2.99 -11.99 -8.40
CA GLU A 164 3.53 -13.14 -9.14
C GLU A 164 4.25 -12.74 -10.42
N GLU A 165 3.71 -11.78 -11.17
CA GLU A 165 4.35 -11.26 -12.38
C GLU A 165 5.73 -10.68 -12.06
N TYR A 166 5.84 -9.87 -10.97
CA TYR A 166 7.13 -9.33 -10.53
C TYR A 166 8.08 -10.40 -10.00
N ALA A 167 7.58 -11.44 -9.36
CA ALA A 167 8.41 -12.55 -8.87
C ALA A 167 8.99 -13.35 -10.04
N ARG A 168 8.18 -13.63 -11.06
CA ARG A 168 8.58 -14.33 -12.27
C ARG A 168 9.57 -13.53 -13.11
N ASP A 169 9.22 -12.27 -13.41
CA ASP A 169 9.94 -11.48 -14.43
C ASP A 169 11.16 -10.76 -13.87
N ASN A 170 11.13 -10.36 -12.58
CA ASN A 170 12.18 -9.55 -11.96
C ASN A 170 12.87 -10.24 -10.78
N LYS A 171 12.53 -11.48 -10.46
CA LYS A 171 13.02 -12.19 -9.25
C LYS A 171 12.88 -11.35 -7.97
N SER A 172 11.78 -10.57 -7.90
CA SER A 172 11.45 -9.67 -6.79
C SER A 172 10.29 -10.23 -5.99
N PHE A 173 10.54 -10.58 -4.73
CA PHE A 173 9.62 -11.33 -3.89
C PHE A 173 8.92 -10.44 -2.84
N GLY A 174 7.78 -10.89 -2.38
CA GLY A 174 7.04 -10.42 -1.22
C GLY A 174 6.41 -11.63 -0.53
N LEU A 175 5.62 -11.42 0.53
CA LEU A 175 5.14 -12.54 1.36
C LEU A 175 4.47 -13.65 0.53
N THR A 176 3.48 -13.35 -0.29
CA THR A 176 2.74 -14.37 -1.06
C THR A 176 3.54 -15.01 -2.20
N THR A 177 4.69 -14.46 -2.53
CA THR A 177 5.56 -14.98 -3.60
C THR A 177 6.90 -15.50 -3.07
N MET A 178 7.08 -15.53 -1.74
CA MET A 178 8.28 -16.11 -1.13
C MET A 178 8.38 -17.59 -1.42
N LYS A 179 9.62 -18.05 -1.47
CA LYS A 179 9.96 -19.47 -1.57
C LYS A 179 10.50 -19.96 -0.21
N ASP A 180 10.45 -21.24 0.05
CA ASP A 180 10.93 -21.85 1.29
C ASP A 180 12.36 -21.44 1.65
N ARG A 181 13.24 -21.37 0.65
CA ARG A 181 14.63 -20.93 0.80
C ARG A 181 14.81 -19.48 1.28
N HIS A 182 13.74 -18.69 1.31
CA HIS A 182 13.80 -17.28 1.74
C HIS A 182 13.56 -17.11 3.24
N VAL A 183 13.20 -18.16 3.95
CA VAL A 183 12.99 -18.11 5.39
C VAL A 183 13.70 -19.24 6.11
N ASP A 184 14.42 -18.88 7.17
CA ASP A 184 14.97 -19.82 8.15
C ASP A 184 14.12 -19.77 9.41
N VAL A 185 13.70 -20.94 9.89
CA VAL A 185 12.94 -21.08 11.13
C VAL A 185 13.82 -21.76 12.18
N ASN A 186 14.04 -21.10 13.31
CA ASN A 186 14.80 -21.66 14.43
C ASN A 186 14.05 -21.40 15.74
N GLY A 187 13.35 -22.43 16.24
CA GLY A 187 12.52 -22.35 17.43
C GLY A 187 11.38 -21.32 17.27
N SER A 188 11.49 -20.17 17.94
CA SER A 188 10.53 -19.06 17.83
C SER A 188 11.00 -17.93 16.92
N LYS A 189 12.20 -18.04 16.35
CA LYS A 189 12.79 -17.04 15.46
C LYS A 189 12.53 -17.40 14.01
N LEU A 190 12.17 -16.38 13.21
CA LEU A 190 12.09 -16.45 11.75
C LEU A 190 13.03 -15.40 11.19
N ARG A 191 13.82 -15.77 10.20
CA ARG A 191 14.68 -14.87 9.46
C ARG A 191 14.36 -14.92 7.98
N PHE A 192 13.91 -13.80 7.43
CA PHE A 192 13.55 -13.65 6.02
C PHE A 192 14.70 -13.03 5.25
N ARG A 193 15.25 -13.72 4.26
CA ARG A 193 16.32 -13.25 3.38
C ARG A 193 15.91 -13.38 1.91
N PHE A 194 15.63 -12.26 1.27
CA PHE A 194 15.14 -12.26 -0.10
C PHE A 194 15.45 -10.95 -0.82
N GLN A 195 15.33 -10.97 -2.15
CA GLN A 195 15.38 -9.78 -2.98
C GLN A 195 13.96 -9.24 -3.18
N GLY A 196 13.70 -8.03 -2.71
CA GLY A 196 12.42 -7.34 -2.88
C GLY A 196 12.40 -6.41 -4.09
N LYS A 197 11.36 -5.57 -4.13
CA LYS A 197 11.15 -4.60 -5.23
C LYS A 197 12.39 -3.75 -5.48
N SER A 198 12.70 -3.54 -6.76
CA SER A 198 13.87 -2.76 -7.24
C SER A 198 15.22 -3.38 -6.88
N GLY A 199 15.28 -4.69 -6.61
CA GLY A 199 16.51 -5.41 -6.31
C GLY A 199 17.03 -5.20 -4.89
N ILE A 200 16.26 -4.56 -4.01
CA ILE A 200 16.65 -4.32 -2.62
C ILE A 200 16.70 -5.65 -1.87
N LYS A 201 17.85 -5.96 -1.27
CA LYS A 201 18.00 -7.13 -0.39
C LYS A 201 17.38 -6.84 0.97
N HIS A 202 16.51 -7.74 1.40
CA HIS A 202 15.90 -7.72 2.72
C HIS A 202 16.52 -8.82 3.59
N ASP A 203 16.80 -8.47 4.85
CA ASP A 203 17.18 -9.39 5.91
C ASP A 203 16.39 -8.94 7.15
N VAL A 204 15.35 -9.69 7.50
CA VAL A 204 14.36 -9.30 8.51
C VAL A 204 14.19 -10.44 9.50
N ASP A 205 14.47 -10.18 10.77
CA ASP A 205 14.29 -11.11 11.87
C ASP A 205 13.00 -10.77 12.64
N ILE A 206 12.25 -11.80 13.00
CA ILE A 206 11.14 -11.68 13.95
C ILE A 206 11.17 -12.83 14.94
N GLN A 207 10.69 -12.57 16.15
CA GLN A 207 10.48 -13.59 17.16
C GLN A 207 8.98 -13.76 17.43
N ASP A 208 8.42 -14.89 17.02
CA ASP A 208 7.02 -15.25 17.23
C ASP A 208 6.86 -16.77 17.16
N ARG A 209 6.65 -17.41 18.31
CA ARG A 209 6.55 -18.87 18.43
C ARG A 209 5.39 -19.45 17.61
N ARG A 210 4.26 -18.73 17.53
CA ARG A 210 3.06 -19.19 16.82
C ARG A 210 3.26 -19.12 15.32
N ILE A 211 3.73 -17.99 14.83
CA ILE A 211 4.03 -17.81 13.39
C ILE A 211 5.14 -18.77 12.95
N ALA A 212 6.20 -18.95 13.76
CA ALA A 212 7.27 -19.89 13.46
C ALA A 212 6.75 -21.33 13.30
N LYS A 213 5.82 -21.77 14.17
CA LYS A 213 5.18 -23.09 14.04
C LYS A 213 4.32 -23.22 12.79
N ILE A 214 3.63 -22.15 12.37
CA ILE A 214 2.82 -22.17 11.15
C ILE A 214 3.74 -22.23 9.94
N VAL A 215 4.76 -21.37 9.87
CA VAL A 215 5.71 -21.31 8.76
C VAL A 215 6.47 -22.64 8.61
N ALA A 216 6.95 -23.23 9.70
CA ALA A 216 7.59 -24.55 9.65
C ALA A 216 6.67 -25.62 9.03
N LYS A 217 5.39 -25.66 9.45
CA LYS A 217 4.42 -26.62 8.87
C LYS A 217 4.10 -26.36 7.40
N VAL A 218 4.11 -25.08 6.97
CA VAL A 218 3.88 -24.73 5.58
C VAL A 218 5.07 -25.14 4.71
N GLN A 219 6.30 -25.04 5.23
CA GLN A 219 7.52 -25.52 4.55
C GLN A 219 7.53 -27.05 4.34
N ASP A 220 6.77 -27.80 5.14
CA ASP A 220 6.62 -29.25 4.96
C ASP A 220 5.67 -29.62 3.82
N LEU A 221 4.92 -28.67 3.25
CA LEU A 221 4.03 -28.90 2.11
C LEU A 221 4.80 -29.05 0.79
N PRO A 222 4.26 -29.81 -0.17
CA PRO A 222 4.92 -29.98 -1.46
C PRO A 222 4.91 -28.66 -2.25
N GLY A 223 6.02 -28.34 -2.91
CA GLY A 223 6.14 -27.14 -3.76
C GLY A 223 7.32 -26.27 -3.37
N GLN A 224 7.39 -25.08 -3.96
CA GLN A 224 8.46 -24.11 -3.70
C GLN A 224 7.94 -22.80 -3.07
N ASN A 225 6.62 -22.59 -3.10
CA ASN A 225 5.99 -21.39 -2.55
C ASN A 225 5.84 -21.55 -1.03
N LEU A 226 6.30 -20.53 -0.28
CA LEU A 226 6.26 -20.60 1.18
C LEU A 226 4.85 -20.60 1.74
N PHE A 227 3.96 -19.70 1.24
CA PHE A 227 2.62 -19.57 1.82
C PHE A 227 1.58 -20.33 1.01
N GLN A 228 1.33 -21.56 1.46
CA GLN A 228 0.32 -22.47 0.93
C GLN A 228 -0.63 -22.90 2.04
N TYR A 229 -1.85 -23.28 1.67
CA TYR A 229 -2.85 -23.86 2.56
C TYR A 229 -3.32 -25.21 2.01
N LEU A 230 -3.95 -26.02 2.85
CA LEU A 230 -4.60 -27.24 2.43
C LEU A 230 -6.11 -26.95 2.22
N ASP A 231 -6.60 -27.25 1.02
CA ASP A 231 -8.03 -27.18 0.70
C ASP A 231 -8.81 -28.35 1.37
N ASP A 232 -10.11 -28.42 1.10
CA ASP A 232 -10.97 -29.45 1.71
C ASP A 232 -10.64 -30.87 1.21
N ASP A 233 -9.99 -30.99 0.05
CA ASP A 233 -9.51 -32.26 -0.51
C ASP A 233 -8.10 -32.62 0.00
N GLY A 234 -7.47 -31.74 0.80
CA GLY A 234 -6.13 -31.92 1.33
C GLY A 234 -5.03 -31.53 0.35
N GLU A 235 -5.36 -30.90 -0.76
CA GLU A 235 -4.41 -30.44 -1.78
C GLU A 235 -3.81 -29.08 -1.39
N ALA A 236 -2.50 -28.92 -1.66
CA ALA A 236 -1.81 -27.67 -1.39
C ALA A 236 -2.18 -26.59 -2.44
N ARG A 237 -2.59 -25.41 -1.96
CA ARG A 237 -2.93 -24.24 -2.78
C ARG A 237 -2.13 -23.02 -2.35
N ASP A 238 -1.66 -22.25 -3.31
CA ASP A 238 -0.92 -21.02 -3.05
C ASP A 238 -1.83 -19.92 -2.50
N ILE A 239 -1.32 -19.11 -1.57
CA ILE A 239 -1.94 -17.84 -1.17
C ILE A 239 -1.47 -16.74 -2.11
N THR A 240 -2.42 -16.04 -2.73
CA THR A 240 -2.18 -14.91 -3.62
C THR A 240 -2.31 -13.56 -2.90
N SER A 241 -1.83 -12.48 -3.52
CA SER A 241 -2.07 -11.13 -3.01
C SER A 241 -3.55 -10.74 -3.03
N GLN A 242 -4.34 -11.31 -3.94
CA GLN A 242 -5.78 -11.10 -4.01
C GLN A 242 -6.49 -11.74 -2.80
N ASP A 243 -6.12 -12.98 -2.44
CA ASP A 243 -6.70 -13.66 -1.27
C ASP A 243 -6.46 -12.85 0.02
N VAL A 244 -5.27 -12.22 0.14
CA VAL A 244 -4.97 -11.35 1.29
C VAL A 244 -5.88 -10.12 1.30
N ASN A 245 -6.11 -9.48 0.16
CA ASN A 245 -6.98 -8.31 0.07
C ASN A 245 -8.45 -8.68 0.31
N ASP A 246 -8.92 -9.82 -0.21
CA ASP A 246 -10.27 -10.31 0.00
C ASP A 246 -10.53 -10.68 1.46
N TYR A 247 -9.54 -11.27 2.13
CA TYR A 247 -9.59 -11.53 3.56
C TYR A 247 -9.72 -10.24 4.38
N LEU A 248 -8.99 -9.18 4.01
CA LEU A 248 -9.10 -7.87 4.68
C LEU A 248 -10.47 -7.25 4.44
N ARG A 249 -11.00 -7.35 3.21
CA ARG A 249 -12.35 -6.88 2.86
C ARG A 249 -13.43 -7.64 3.62
N GLU A 250 -13.34 -8.96 3.71
CA GLU A 250 -14.25 -9.78 4.50
C GLU A 250 -14.30 -9.34 5.97
N ILE A 251 -13.14 -9.05 6.55
CA ILE A 251 -13.05 -8.63 7.95
C ILE A 251 -13.65 -7.24 8.15
N THR A 252 -13.31 -6.29 7.30
CA THR A 252 -13.59 -4.87 7.56
C THR A 252 -14.91 -4.40 6.95
N GLY A 253 -15.31 -4.96 5.82
CA GLY A 253 -16.38 -4.45 4.96
C GLY A 253 -15.90 -3.32 4.04
N GLU A 254 -14.60 -2.96 4.08
CA GLU A 254 -13.98 -1.86 3.35
C GLU A 254 -12.94 -2.39 2.36
N ASP A 255 -12.65 -1.62 1.31
CA ASP A 255 -11.67 -2.02 0.27
C ASP A 255 -10.21 -1.80 0.71
N PHE A 256 -9.88 -2.18 1.95
CA PHE A 256 -8.49 -2.13 2.43
C PHE A 256 -7.64 -3.22 1.79
N THR A 257 -6.37 -2.89 1.62
CA THR A 257 -5.38 -3.76 0.99
C THR A 257 -4.12 -3.91 1.85
N ALA A 258 -3.29 -4.88 1.53
CA ALA A 258 -1.98 -5.04 2.16
C ALA A 258 -1.08 -3.79 2.07
N LYS A 259 -1.33 -2.88 1.10
CA LYS A 259 -0.60 -1.62 0.96
C LYS A 259 -0.91 -0.63 2.10
N ASP A 260 -2.14 -0.67 2.63
CA ASP A 260 -2.58 0.27 3.66
C ASP A 260 -1.81 0.08 4.97
N PHE A 261 -1.39 -1.16 5.31
CA PHE A 261 -0.48 -1.40 6.44
C PHE A 261 0.82 -0.62 6.35
N ARG A 262 1.40 -0.50 5.16
CA ARG A 262 2.66 0.22 4.97
C ARG A 262 2.49 1.72 5.01
N THR A 263 1.35 2.23 4.52
CA THR A 263 1.02 3.65 4.59
C THR A 263 0.75 4.06 6.03
N TRP A 264 -0.02 3.25 6.76
CA TRP A 264 -0.25 3.43 8.20
C TRP A 264 1.06 3.41 9.00
N ALA A 265 1.86 2.36 8.81
CA ALA A 265 3.15 2.24 9.48
C ALA A 265 4.09 3.40 9.19
N GLY A 266 4.17 3.83 7.92
CA GLY A 266 4.99 4.98 7.53
C GLY A 266 4.57 6.28 8.22
N THR A 267 3.26 6.53 8.31
CA THR A 267 2.67 7.69 8.98
C THR A 267 2.95 7.65 10.49
N VAL A 268 2.69 6.50 11.14
CA VAL A 268 2.92 6.34 12.59
C VAL A 268 4.40 6.47 12.94
N LEU A 269 5.28 5.80 12.19
CA LEU A 269 6.73 5.88 12.39
C LEU A 269 7.27 7.30 12.20
N ALA A 270 6.78 8.04 11.19
CA ALA A 270 7.17 9.44 10.99
C ALA A 270 6.72 10.32 12.16
N ALA A 271 5.49 10.15 12.63
CA ALA A 271 4.97 10.86 13.78
C ALA A 271 5.80 10.59 15.05
N ILE A 272 6.14 9.32 15.29
CA ILE A 272 7.00 8.90 16.41
C ILE A 272 8.39 9.56 16.29
N ALA A 273 9.03 9.48 15.11
CA ALA A 273 10.36 10.02 14.89
C ALA A 273 10.41 11.55 15.05
N LEU A 274 9.41 12.28 14.55
CA LEU A 274 9.30 13.72 14.70
C LEU A 274 9.03 14.14 16.15
N ASN A 275 8.19 13.39 16.86
CA ASN A 275 7.96 13.62 18.27
C ASN A 275 9.22 13.39 19.12
N ALA A 276 10.04 12.40 18.77
CA ALA A 276 11.34 12.16 19.40
C ALA A 276 12.34 13.27 19.11
N ALA A 277 12.30 13.87 17.91
CA ALA A 277 13.14 15.04 17.60
C ALA A 277 12.78 16.29 18.42
N GLY A 278 11.56 16.35 18.98
CA GLY A 278 11.09 17.42 19.86
C GLY A 278 10.83 18.74 19.14
N ALA A 279 10.77 19.83 19.93
CA ALA A 279 10.59 21.17 19.40
C ALA A 279 11.85 21.66 18.67
N PHE A 280 11.69 22.62 17.80
CA PHE A 280 12.77 23.23 17.03
C PHE A 280 12.78 24.75 17.21
N GLU A 281 13.97 25.35 17.09
CA GLU A 281 14.14 26.80 17.22
C GLU A 281 14.09 27.51 15.86
N THR A 282 14.46 26.81 14.80
CA THR A 282 14.54 27.38 13.44
C THR A 282 13.88 26.49 12.39
N LYS A 283 13.34 27.11 11.33
CA LYS A 283 12.82 26.38 10.16
C LYS A 283 13.86 25.46 9.51
N LYS A 284 15.15 25.81 9.59
CA LYS A 284 16.24 24.98 9.08
C LYS A 284 16.36 23.69 9.89
N GLN A 285 16.26 23.79 11.21
CA GLN A 285 16.28 22.63 12.11
C GLN A 285 15.04 21.75 11.88
N ALA A 286 13.84 22.33 11.76
CA ALA A 286 12.62 21.59 11.46
C ALA A 286 12.74 20.77 10.17
N LYS A 287 13.24 21.37 9.08
CA LYS A 287 13.48 20.67 7.82
C LYS A 287 14.51 19.55 7.94
N ALA A 288 15.55 19.73 8.75
CA ALA A 288 16.55 18.70 9.03
C ALA A 288 15.92 17.52 9.80
N ASN A 289 15.12 17.79 10.82
CA ASN A 289 14.41 16.77 11.59
C ASN A 289 13.44 15.95 10.69
N ILE A 290 12.67 16.63 9.83
CA ILE A 290 11.78 15.97 8.86
C ILE A 290 12.59 15.08 7.91
N LYS A 291 13.70 15.57 7.36
CA LYS A 291 14.55 14.76 6.47
C LYS A 291 15.09 13.52 7.18
N ASN A 292 15.50 13.64 8.43
CA ASN A 292 15.99 12.53 9.26
C ASN A 292 14.87 11.52 9.55
N ALA A 293 13.69 11.99 9.94
CA ALA A 293 12.52 11.13 10.18
C ALA A 293 12.14 10.35 8.93
N ILE A 294 12.01 11.02 7.78
CA ILE A 294 11.72 10.36 6.48
C ILE A 294 12.81 9.32 6.15
N GLY A 295 14.09 9.65 6.39
CA GLY A 295 15.21 8.74 6.16
C GLY A 295 15.14 7.47 7.02
N ALA A 296 14.81 7.62 8.31
CA ALA A 296 14.62 6.49 9.23
C ALA A 296 13.46 5.60 8.80
N VAL A 297 12.29 6.18 8.51
CA VAL A 297 11.12 5.44 8.03
C VAL A 297 11.42 4.75 6.69
N ALA A 298 12.10 5.42 5.77
CA ALA A 298 12.48 4.84 4.49
C ALA A 298 13.37 3.61 4.64
N LYS A 299 14.31 3.62 5.59
CA LYS A 299 15.16 2.47 5.92
C LYS A 299 14.33 1.30 6.45
N ILE A 300 13.40 1.54 7.39
CA ILE A 300 12.53 0.50 7.96
C ILE A 300 11.63 -0.11 6.86
N LEU A 301 11.02 0.72 6.02
CA LEU A 301 10.13 0.25 4.95
C LEU A 301 10.86 -0.29 3.72
N GLY A 302 12.19 -0.21 3.64
CA GLY A 302 12.94 -0.62 2.45
C GLY A 302 12.55 0.19 1.20
N ASN A 303 12.52 1.53 1.32
CA ASN A 303 12.19 2.47 0.24
C ASN A 303 13.26 3.56 0.11
N THR A 304 13.21 4.35 -0.98
CA THR A 304 13.94 5.61 -1.02
C THR A 304 13.21 6.67 -0.20
N PRO A 305 13.90 7.68 0.38
CA PRO A 305 13.26 8.77 1.12
C PRO A 305 12.16 9.48 0.33
N ALA A 306 12.40 9.78 -0.95
CA ALA A 306 11.43 10.45 -1.82
C ALA A 306 10.14 9.62 -2.02
N ILE A 307 10.27 8.31 -2.26
CA ILE A 307 9.11 7.40 -2.36
C ILE A 307 8.42 7.26 -1.01
N CYS A 308 9.17 7.19 0.08
CA CYS A 308 8.61 7.08 1.42
C CYS A 308 7.74 8.29 1.76
N GLN A 309 8.29 9.50 1.58
CA GLN A 309 7.57 10.75 1.80
C GLN A 309 6.28 10.84 0.96
N LYS A 310 6.39 10.58 -0.35
CA LYS A 310 5.26 10.72 -1.27
C LYS A 310 4.18 9.67 -1.09
N CYS A 311 4.56 8.42 -0.74
CA CYS A 311 3.65 7.27 -0.84
C CYS A 311 3.25 6.65 0.49
N TYR A 312 3.95 6.93 1.59
CA TYR A 312 3.76 6.21 2.85
C TYR A 312 3.67 7.08 4.09
N ILE A 313 3.86 8.39 3.98
CA ILE A 313 3.75 9.32 5.11
C ILE A 313 2.64 10.30 4.79
N ASP A 314 1.68 10.44 5.71
CA ASP A 314 0.62 11.47 5.63
C ASP A 314 1.27 12.86 5.71
N PRO A 315 1.06 13.73 4.70
CA PRO A 315 1.59 15.08 4.69
C PRO A 315 1.22 15.90 5.93
N VAL A 316 0.02 15.69 6.48
CA VAL A 316 -0.49 16.37 7.66
C VAL A 316 0.45 16.20 8.87
N VAL A 317 1.11 15.06 9.01
CA VAL A 317 2.10 14.82 10.07
C VAL A 317 3.33 15.73 9.92
N LEU A 318 3.81 15.88 8.68
CA LEU A 318 4.99 16.71 8.39
C LEU A 318 4.68 18.20 8.50
N GLU A 319 3.52 18.62 7.98
CA GLU A 319 3.02 19.99 8.02
C GLU A 319 2.78 20.44 9.46
N SER A 320 2.07 19.62 10.25
CA SER A 320 1.82 19.93 11.67
C SER A 320 3.10 20.04 12.48
N TYR A 321 4.12 19.25 12.17
CA TYR A 321 5.42 19.44 12.81
C TYR A 321 6.06 20.79 12.46
N LEU A 322 5.96 21.25 11.19
CA LEU A 322 6.45 22.58 10.78
C LEU A 322 5.70 23.73 11.46
N ASP A 323 4.41 23.51 11.79
CA ASP A 323 3.59 24.49 12.51
C ASP A 323 3.86 24.47 14.03
N GLY A 324 4.74 23.58 14.50
CA GLY A 324 5.09 23.44 15.92
C GLY A 324 4.15 22.53 16.70
N ASP A 325 3.19 21.88 16.03
CA ASP A 325 2.28 20.91 16.65
C ASP A 325 3.05 19.62 16.97
N ILE A 326 3.14 19.28 18.25
CA ILE A 326 3.70 18.01 18.72
C ILE A 326 2.54 17.11 19.11
N ILE A 327 2.52 15.87 18.64
CA ILE A 327 1.45 14.91 18.93
C ILE A 327 1.46 14.56 20.42
N GLU A 328 0.46 15.02 21.13
CA GLU A 328 0.28 14.65 22.55
C GLU A 328 0.09 13.14 22.72
N GLY A 329 0.71 12.59 23.76
CA GLY A 329 0.64 11.15 24.06
C GLY A 329 1.78 10.30 23.48
N LEU A 330 2.55 10.83 22.51
CA LEU A 330 3.76 10.14 22.03
C LEU A 330 4.99 10.42 22.92
N LYS A 331 4.96 11.48 23.72
CA LYS A 331 6.10 11.99 24.52
C LYS A 331 6.78 10.98 25.47
N ARG A 332 6.13 9.88 25.80
CA ARG A 332 6.58 9.03 26.93
C ARG A 332 7.24 7.70 26.58
N LYS A 333 7.17 7.23 25.32
CA LYS A 333 7.64 5.87 24.92
C LYS A 333 8.42 5.81 23.61
N THR A 334 8.93 6.94 23.15
CA THR A 334 9.45 7.10 21.78
C THR A 334 10.79 6.42 21.55
N ASN A 335 11.67 6.41 22.52
CA ASN A 335 13.03 5.87 22.35
C ASN A 335 13.04 4.33 22.32
N GLU A 336 12.16 3.69 23.10
CA GLU A 336 12.08 2.23 23.15
C GLU A 336 11.55 1.60 21.84
N ALA A 337 10.67 2.32 21.12
CA ALA A 337 10.05 1.81 19.89
C ALA A 337 10.97 1.89 18.66
N LEU A 338 11.93 2.83 18.63
CA LEU A 338 12.85 3.04 17.51
C LEU A 338 14.11 2.14 17.60
N GLU A 339 14.45 1.67 18.80
CA GLU A 339 15.64 0.85 19.05
C GLU A 339 15.36 -0.65 19.03
N SER A 340 14.08 -1.08 19.03
CA SER A 340 13.73 -2.51 19.01
C SER A 340 13.79 -3.08 17.59
N GLU A 341 14.38 -4.28 17.44
CA GLU A 341 14.41 -5.04 16.17
C GLU A 341 13.01 -5.36 15.62
N ALA A 342 11.98 -5.35 16.48
CA ALA A 342 10.57 -5.48 16.12
C ALA A 342 9.80 -4.25 16.62
N VAL A 343 9.60 -3.27 15.75
CA VAL A 343 8.87 -2.04 16.09
C VAL A 343 7.40 -2.36 16.43
N ASP A 344 7.03 -2.31 17.71
CA ASP A 344 5.62 -2.40 18.11
C ASP A 344 4.94 -1.01 17.98
N LEU A 345 4.27 -0.79 16.86
CA LEU A 345 3.57 0.47 16.56
C LEU A 345 2.37 0.74 17.47
N ARG A 346 1.83 -0.25 18.17
CA ARG A 346 0.57 -0.15 18.92
C ARG A 346 0.56 1.00 19.93
N VAL A 347 1.72 1.29 20.50
CA VAL A 347 1.86 2.37 21.50
C VAL A 347 1.62 3.75 20.91
N GLY A 348 2.07 3.97 19.65
CA GLY A 348 1.91 5.24 18.95
C GLY A 348 0.62 5.37 18.14
N GLU A 349 0.05 4.24 17.71
CA GLU A 349 -1.09 4.21 16.79
C GLU A 349 -2.32 4.95 17.31
N ALA A 350 -2.68 4.75 18.59
CA ALA A 350 -3.85 5.41 19.18
C ALA A 350 -3.69 6.95 19.24
N ALA A 351 -2.49 7.43 19.55
CA ALA A 351 -2.21 8.86 19.58
C ALA A 351 -2.23 9.47 18.17
N VAL A 352 -1.64 8.77 17.19
CA VAL A 352 -1.64 9.21 15.80
C VAL A 352 -3.05 9.17 15.21
N LEU A 353 -3.83 8.13 15.49
CA LEU A 353 -5.23 8.05 15.04
C LEU A 353 -6.05 9.24 15.56
N LYS A 354 -5.99 9.51 16.86
CA LYS A 354 -6.68 10.65 17.46
C LYS A 354 -6.24 11.99 16.86
N PHE A 355 -4.95 12.14 16.58
CA PHE A 355 -4.41 13.32 15.93
C PHE A 355 -4.96 13.49 14.51
N LEU A 356 -4.94 12.44 13.70
CA LEU A 356 -5.46 12.48 12.32
C LEU A 356 -6.97 12.75 12.30
N GLN A 357 -7.75 12.13 13.18
CA GLN A 357 -9.18 12.40 13.34
C GLN A 357 -9.45 13.88 13.65
N ALA A 358 -8.67 14.48 14.57
CA ALA A 358 -8.82 15.89 14.92
C ALA A 358 -8.47 16.83 13.75
N LYS A 359 -7.47 16.49 12.93
CA LYS A 359 -7.11 17.27 11.72
C LYS A 359 -8.16 17.12 10.62
N LEU A 360 -8.71 15.92 10.41
CA LEU A 360 -9.78 15.67 9.45
C LEU A 360 -11.05 16.48 9.83
N ALA A 361 -11.44 16.46 11.10
CA ALA A 361 -12.59 17.22 11.58
C ALA A 361 -12.42 18.75 11.37
N LYS A 362 -11.20 19.28 11.53
CA LYS A 362 -10.90 20.70 11.23
C LYS A 362 -10.95 21.03 9.75
N LYS A 363 -10.63 20.08 8.85
CA LYS A 363 -10.70 20.26 7.39
C LYS A 363 -12.15 20.31 6.90
N ALA A 364 -13.05 19.59 7.58
CA ALA A 364 -14.47 19.49 7.25
C ALA A 364 -15.33 20.66 7.82
N ALA A 365 -14.82 21.45 8.76
CA ALA A 365 -15.46 22.60 9.37
C ALA A 365 -15.10 23.92 8.68
#